data_8efb36f7b987c155e9518dadae8c0beb
#
_entry.id   8efb36f7b987c155e9518dadae8c0beb
#
_cell.length_a   1.000
_cell.length_b   1.000
_cell.length_c   1.000
_cell.angle_alpha   90.00
_cell.angle_beta   90.00
_cell.angle_gamma   90.00
#
_symmetry.space_group_name_H-M   'P 1'
#
loop_
_entity.id
_entity.type
_entity.pdbx_description
1 polymer ?
#
loop_
_entity_poly.entity_id
_entity_poly.type
_entity_poly.pdbx_seq_one_letter_code
_entity_poly.pdbx_strand_id
1 'polypeptide(L)'
;SKLFHYSSDGFLTQYLILNEDNDTIAERNISYNPNSTENYWIEKEKEAGTFRKCQYKYDINGYLAGEQYYANDSLLYTVDYKTDGIGGIVEMKRNFPDYSIRNHYQYNSQGLVVRVDEYDPAGNLYKYITYEYDNYGDEVNRRAFKGKNQLIEYTYSQYDDDGKILKVIYEDCLHSIREIRTYSEHDANGNWGLEIYSRNNKNIYFRKQTITYY
;
A
#
# COMPACT_ATOMS: atom_id res chain seq x y z
N SER A 1 -20.73 0.36 -2.92
CA SER A 1 -20.52 0.03 -1.49
C SER A 1 -19.67 -1.23 -1.33
N LYS A 2 -19.27 -1.57 -0.09
CA LYS A 2 -18.54 -2.81 0.24
C LYS A 2 -19.22 -3.49 1.42
N LEU A 3 -19.32 -4.82 1.36
CA LEU A 3 -19.82 -5.67 2.43
C LEU A 3 -18.72 -6.65 2.85
N PHE A 4 -18.51 -6.80 4.16
CA PHE A 4 -17.45 -7.63 4.72
C PHE A 4 -18.05 -8.76 5.56
N HIS A 5 -17.52 -9.97 5.40
CA HIS A 5 -17.88 -11.14 6.17
C HIS A 5 -16.68 -11.66 6.95
N TYR A 6 -16.90 -12.01 8.21
CA TYR A 6 -15.87 -12.51 9.12
C TYR A 6 -16.22 -13.90 9.61
N SER A 7 -15.21 -14.70 9.93
CA SER A 7 -15.39 -15.97 10.64
C SER A 7 -15.80 -15.72 12.09
N SER A 8 -16.18 -16.78 12.80
CA SER A 8 -16.42 -16.74 14.26
C SER A 8 -15.20 -16.28 15.07
N ASP A 9 -14.01 -16.49 14.53
CA ASP A 9 -12.73 -16.13 15.16
C ASP A 9 -12.25 -14.72 14.77
N GLY A 10 -13.10 -13.96 14.04
CA GLY A 10 -12.85 -12.57 13.65
C GLY A 10 -11.99 -12.36 12.40
N PHE A 11 -11.66 -13.42 11.65
CA PHE A 11 -10.91 -13.28 10.40
C PHE A 11 -11.83 -12.88 9.24
N LEU A 12 -11.39 -11.93 8.41
CA LEU A 12 -12.09 -11.52 7.18
C LEU A 12 -12.04 -12.66 6.16
N THR A 13 -13.17 -13.32 5.91
CA THR A 13 -13.24 -14.46 5.00
C THR A 13 -13.72 -14.09 3.60
N GLN A 14 -14.49 -12.99 3.50
CA GLN A 14 -15.02 -12.53 2.21
C GLN A 14 -15.27 -11.03 2.25
N TYR A 15 -15.10 -10.36 1.11
CA TYR A 15 -15.75 -9.09 0.88
C TYR A 15 -16.37 -8.99 -0.52
N LEU A 16 -17.46 -8.24 -0.60
CA LEU A 16 -18.20 -7.98 -1.82
C LEU A 16 -18.07 -6.50 -2.18
N ILE A 17 -17.94 -6.20 -3.47
CA ILE A 17 -18.06 -4.85 -4.02
C ILE A 17 -19.42 -4.79 -4.73
N LEU A 18 -20.22 -3.79 -4.33
CA LEU A 18 -21.58 -3.61 -4.83
C LEU A 18 -21.66 -2.32 -5.65
N ASN A 19 -22.47 -2.32 -6.73
CA ASN A 19 -22.84 -1.14 -7.49
C ASN A 19 -23.88 -0.28 -6.74
N GLU A 20 -24.44 0.73 -7.39
CA GLU A 20 -25.46 1.62 -6.82
C GLU A 20 -26.80 0.89 -6.57
N ASP A 21 -27.11 -0.16 -7.34
CA ASP A 21 -28.30 -0.99 -7.22
C ASP A 21 -28.16 -2.13 -6.19
N ASN A 22 -27.03 -2.19 -5.47
CA ASN A 22 -26.62 -3.25 -4.55
C ASN A 22 -26.35 -4.62 -5.22
N ASP A 23 -26.14 -4.67 -6.53
CA ASP A 23 -25.67 -5.87 -7.19
C ASP A 23 -24.18 -6.08 -6.96
N THR A 24 -23.77 -7.32 -6.71
CA THR A 24 -22.36 -7.67 -6.57
C THR A 24 -21.65 -7.58 -7.91
N ILE A 25 -20.67 -6.67 -8.04
CA ILE A 25 -19.83 -6.51 -9.22
C ILE A 25 -18.48 -7.21 -9.09
N ALA A 26 -17.98 -7.35 -7.85
CA ALA A 26 -16.81 -8.18 -7.57
C ALA A 26 -16.94 -8.85 -6.20
N GLU A 27 -16.28 -10.00 -6.07
CA GLU A 27 -16.23 -10.80 -4.85
C GLU A 27 -14.79 -11.27 -4.61
N ARG A 28 -14.31 -11.11 -3.36
CA ARG A 28 -13.04 -11.71 -2.93
C ARG A 28 -13.28 -12.66 -1.77
N ASN A 29 -12.78 -13.88 -1.89
CA ASN A 29 -12.77 -14.89 -0.86
C ASN A 29 -11.34 -15.11 -0.37
N ILE A 30 -11.16 -15.21 0.95
CA ILE A 30 -9.86 -15.36 1.63
C ILE A 30 -9.87 -16.67 2.40
N SER A 31 -8.82 -17.45 2.25
CA SER A 31 -8.59 -18.71 2.97
C SER A 31 -7.38 -18.59 3.88
N TYR A 32 -7.46 -19.23 5.04
CA TYR A 32 -6.41 -19.23 6.06
C TYR A 32 -5.85 -20.64 6.28
N ASN A 33 -4.58 -20.70 6.66
CA ASN A 33 -3.93 -21.90 7.20
C ASN A 33 -4.41 -22.16 8.64
N PRO A 34 -4.19 -23.38 9.18
CA PRO A 34 -4.55 -23.69 10.57
C PRO A 34 -3.85 -22.81 11.62
N ASN A 35 -2.71 -22.19 11.29
CA ASN A 35 -1.99 -21.24 12.14
C ASN A 35 -2.44 -19.79 11.96
N SER A 36 -3.60 -19.55 11.33
CA SER A 36 -4.20 -18.23 11.09
C SER A 36 -3.45 -17.31 10.13
N THR A 37 -2.45 -17.81 9.39
CA THR A 37 -1.84 -17.08 8.27
C THR A 37 -2.70 -17.21 7.01
N GLU A 38 -2.77 -16.16 6.18
CA GLU A 38 -3.48 -16.23 4.89
C GLU A 38 -2.82 -17.28 3.99
N ASN A 39 -3.62 -18.17 3.43
CA ASN A 39 -3.17 -19.18 2.48
C ASN A 39 -3.29 -18.66 1.05
N TYR A 40 -4.48 -18.19 0.70
CA TYR A 40 -4.75 -17.58 -0.61
C TYR A 40 -5.98 -16.70 -0.55
N TRP A 41 -6.09 -15.79 -1.51
CA TRP A 41 -7.36 -15.16 -1.85
C TRP A 41 -7.70 -15.38 -3.33
N ILE A 42 -9.00 -15.34 -3.62
CA ILE A 42 -9.56 -15.43 -4.97
C ILE A 42 -10.50 -14.25 -5.16
N GLU A 43 -10.32 -13.50 -6.24
CA GLU A 43 -11.21 -12.40 -6.63
C GLU A 43 -11.85 -12.70 -7.99
N LYS A 44 -13.15 -12.49 -8.07
CA LYS A 44 -13.94 -12.64 -9.29
C LYS A 44 -14.62 -11.31 -9.60
N GLU A 45 -14.40 -10.79 -10.80
CA GLU A 45 -15.13 -9.66 -11.35
C GLU A 45 -16.23 -10.18 -12.29
N LYS A 46 -17.51 -9.90 -11.97
CA LYS A 46 -18.65 -10.48 -12.71
C LYS A 46 -18.75 -9.97 -14.14
N GLU A 47 -18.63 -8.66 -14.33
CA GLU A 47 -18.80 -8.05 -15.67
C GLU A 47 -17.66 -8.40 -16.62
N ALA A 48 -16.41 -8.40 -16.12
CA ALA A 48 -15.25 -8.72 -16.93
C ALA A 48 -15.04 -10.22 -17.13
N GLY A 49 -15.72 -11.07 -16.35
CA GLY A 49 -15.49 -12.52 -16.32
C GLY A 49 -14.06 -12.87 -15.89
N THR A 50 -13.36 -11.95 -15.22
CA THR A 50 -11.98 -12.15 -14.82
C THR A 50 -11.90 -12.80 -13.44
N PHE A 51 -10.93 -13.69 -13.34
CA PHE A 51 -10.62 -14.40 -12.13
C PHE A 51 -9.14 -14.13 -11.77
N ARG A 52 -8.90 -13.68 -10.55
CA ARG A 52 -7.56 -13.46 -10.01
C ARG A 52 -7.36 -14.29 -8.75
N LYS A 53 -6.16 -14.80 -8.57
CA LYS A 53 -5.76 -15.55 -7.37
C LYS A 53 -4.39 -15.10 -6.93
N CYS A 54 -4.20 -14.92 -5.62
CA CYS A 54 -2.88 -14.87 -5.00
C CYS A 54 -2.76 -16.03 -4.01
N GLN A 55 -1.64 -16.72 -4.05
CA GLN A 55 -1.30 -17.79 -3.11
C GLN A 55 -0.03 -17.41 -2.37
N TYR A 56 -0.08 -17.50 -1.03
CA TYR A 56 1.04 -17.16 -0.15
C TYR A 56 1.89 -18.40 0.15
N LYS A 57 3.18 -18.17 0.35
CA LYS A 57 4.15 -19.17 0.81
C LYS A 57 4.84 -18.65 2.06
N TYR A 58 5.01 -19.51 3.04
CA TYR A 58 5.69 -19.21 4.30
C TYR A 58 6.91 -20.10 4.45
N ASP A 59 7.92 -19.60 5.15
CA ASP A 59 9.10 -20.38 5.53
C ASP A 59 8.81 -21.28 6.75
N ILE A 60 9.82 -22.01 7.21
CA ILE A 60 9.70 -22.93 8.35
C ILE A 60 9.41 -22.20 9.68
N ASN A 61 9.73 -20.92 9.76
CA ASN A 61 9.48 -20.07 10.93
C ASN A 61 8.11 -19.38 10.87
N GLY A 62 7.35 -19.57 9.77
CA GLY A 62 6.06 -18.94 9.54
C GLY A 62 6.14 -17.52 8.96
N TYR A 63 7.31 -17.06 8.54
CA TYR A 63 7.45 -15.76 7.86
C TYR A 63 7.09 -15.86 6.38
N LEU A 64 6.50 -14.79 5.84
CA LEU A 64 6.13 -14.72 4.42
C LEU A 64 7.39 -14.84 3.55
N ALA A 65 7.46 -15.92 2.76
CA ALA A 65 8.58 -16.25 1.88
C ALA A 65 8.29 -15.99 0.41
N GLY A 66 7.01 -15.90 0.02
CA GLY A 66 6.66 -15.59 -1.36
C GLY A 66 5.18 -15.57 -1.64
N GLU A 67 4.87 -15.17 -2.89
CA GLU A 67 3.51 -15.08 -3.42
C GLU A 67 3.48 -15.58 -4.87
N GLN A 68 2.35 -16.11 -5.30
CA GLN A 68 2.09 -16.48 -6.69
C GLN A 68 0.80 -15.83 -7.14
N TYR A 69 0.87 -15.06 -8.21
CA TYR A 69 -0.27 -14.33 -8.77
C TYR A 69 -0.73 -14.96 -10.08
N TYR A 70 -2.02 -15.20 -10.18
CA TYR A 70 -2.67 -15.82 -11.33
C TYR A 70 -3.79 -14.94 -11.87
N ALA A 71 -4.02 -15.01 -13.19
CA ALA A 71 -5.23 -14.53 -13.83
C ALA A 71 -5.77 -15.64 -14.73
N ASN A 72 -7.05 -16.00 -14.58
CA ASN A 72 -7.72 -17.06 -15.33
C ASN A 72 -6.87 -18.35 -15.38
N ASP A 73 -6.41 -18.81 -14.20
CA ASP A 73 -5.54 -19.98 -13.99
C ASP A 73 -4.14 -19.90 -14.61
N SER A 74 -3.78 -18.81 -15.28
CA SER A 74 -2.46 -18.57 -15.82
C SER A 74 -1.59 -17.84 -14.80
N LEU A 75 -0.39 -18.35 -14.51
CA LEU A 75 0.58 -17.67 -13.64
C LEU A 75 1.09 -16.40 -14.33
N LEU A 76 0.86 -15.25 -13.68
CA LEU A 76 1.31 -13.95 -14.16
C LEU A 76 2.73 -13.63 -13.71
N TYR A 77 2.99 -13.80 -12.41
CA TYR A 77 4.29 -13.58 -11.80
C TYR A 77 4.35 -14.22 -10.41
N THR A 78 5.58 -14.37 -9.91
CA THR A 78 5.84 -14.73 -8.51
C THR A 78 6.56 -13.61 -7.78
N VAL A 79 6.40 -13.57 -6.46
CA VAL A 79 7.19 -12.71 -5.58
C VAL A 79 7.95 -13.62 -4.61
N ASP A 80 9.25 -13.41 -4.49
CA ASP A 80 10.09 -14.05 -3.49
C ASP A 80 10.51 -12.98 -2.47
N TYR A 81 10.42 -13.31 -1.18
CA TYR A 81 10.87 -12.48 -0.08
C TYR A 81 12.07 -13.08 0.61
N LYS A 82 13.03 -12.21 0.97
CA LYS A 82 14.03 -12.54 1.99
C LYS A 82 13.72 -11.73 3.24
N THR A 83 13.70 -12.41 4.36
CA THR A 83 13.49 -11.82 5.67
C THR A 83 14.80 -11.75 6.46
N ASP A 84 14.85 -10.82 7.41
CA ASP A 84 15.85 -10.86 8.48
C ASP A 84 15.53 -11.96 9.51
N GLY A 85 16.32 -12.06 10.55
CA GLY A 85 16.13 -13.12 11.58
C GLY A 85 14.87 -12.96 12.44
N ILE A 86 14.10 -11.87 12.29
CA ILE A 86 12.90 -11.55 13.06
C ILE A 86 11.66 -11.36 12.17
N GLY A 87 11.76 -11.66 10.86
CA GLY A 87 10.65 -11.63 9.92
C GLY A 87 10.47 -10.32 9.14
N GLY A 88 11.31 -9.32 9.34
CA GLY A 88 11.33 -8.10 8.53
C GLY A 88 11.80 -8.41 7.10
N ILE A 89 11.05 -7.94 6.08
CA ILE A 89 11.39 -8.18 4.67
C ILE A 89 12.55 -7.26 4.27
N VAL A 90 13.73 -7.83 3.99
CA VAL A 90 14.92 -7.08 3.55
C VAL A 90 15.10 -7.06 2.03
N GLU A 91 14.53 -8.04 1.31
CA GLU A 91 14.48 -8.07 -0.15
C GLU A 91 13.14 -8.59 -0.64
N MET A 92 12.62 -7.98 -1.68
CA MET A 92 11.49 -8.48 -2.48
C MET A 92 11.95 -8.62 -3.93
N LYS A 93 11.75 -9.80 -4.53
CA LYS A 93 12.00 -10.04 -5.95
C LYS A 93 10.71 -10.46 -6.64
N ARG A 94 10.25 -9.66 -7.59
CA ARG A 94 9.10 -10.01 -8.44
C ARG A 94 9.60 -10.56 -9.76
N ASN A 95 9.22 -11.82 -10.06
CA ASN A 95 9.62 -12.54 -11.26
C ASN A 95 8.46 -12.61 -12.22
N PHE A 96 8.58 -11.96 -13.36
CA PHE A 96 7.71 -12.09 -14.52
C PHE A 96 8.30 -13.16 -15.48
N PRO A 97 7.55 -13.63 -16.49
CA PRO A 97 8.06 -14.65 -17.42
C PRO A 97 9.40 -14.28 -18.08
N ASP A 98 9.58 -13.02 -18.45
CA ASP A 98 10.73 -12.57 -19.25
C ASP A 98 11.76 -11.75 -18.46
N TYR A 99 11.42 -11.27 -17.27
CA TYR A 99 12.32 -10.41 -16.48
C TYR A 99 11.98 -10.46 -14.98
N SER A 100 12.86 -9.91 -14.17
CA SER A 100 12.57 -9.69 -12.75
C SER A 100 12.97 -8.29 -12.31
N ILE A 101 12.27 -7.76 -11.31
CA ILE A 101 12.61 -6.53 -10.59
C ILE A 101 12.86 -6.87 -9.13
N ARG A 102 13.70 -6.07 -8.48
CA ARG A 102 14.09 -6.33 -7.10
C ARG A 102 14.10 -5.05 -6.29
N ASN A 103 13.59 -5.14 -5.05
CA ASN A 103 13.62 -4.06 -4.07
C ASN A 103 14.40 -4.52 -2.84
N HIS A 104 15.27 -3.65 -2.31
CA HIS A 104 15.91 -3.82 -1.01
C HIS A 104 15.37 -2.81 -0.03
N TYR A 105 15.13 -3.27 1.20
CA TYR A 105 14.57 -2.46 2.28
C TYR A 105 15.59 -2.26 3.39
N GLN A 106 15.68 -1.05 3.92
CA GLN A 106 16.47 -0.72 5.09
C GLN A 106 15.54 -0.14 6.16
N TYR A 107 15.78 -0.52 7.39
CA TYR A 107 14.96 -0.15 8.55
C TYR A 107 15.77 0.65 9.57
N ASN A 108 15.10 1.51 10.32
CA ASN A 108 15.68 2.12 11.52
C ASN A 108 15.55 1.17 12.71
N SER A 109 16.03 1.62 13.88
CA SER A 109 15.98 0.86 15.14
C SER A 109 14.57 0.62 15.66
N GLN A 110 13.56 1.34 15.16
CA GLN A 110 12.14 1.17 15.49
C GLN A 110 11.43 0.19 14.54
N GLY A 111 12.13 -0.37 13.54
CA GLY A 111 11.55 -1.25 12.54
C GLY A 111 10.80 -0.53 11.41
N LEU A 112 10.95 0.79 11.29
CA LEU A 112 10.33 1.58 10.21
C LEU A 112 11.26 1.59 8.99
N VAL A 113 10.70 1.47 7.79
CA VAL A 113 11.45 1.52 6.51
C VAL A 113 12.01 2.91 6.30
N VAL A 114 13.32 3.07 6.26
CA VAL A 114 13.98 4.37 5.99
C VAL A 114 14.47 4.49 4.55
N ARG A 115 14.62 3.36 3.84
CA ARG A 115 15.05 3.36 2.44
C ARG A 115 14.55 2.13 1.71
N VAL A 116 14.15 2.34 0.45
CA VAL A 116 13.87 1.29 -0.53
C VAL A 116 14.71 1.54 -1.77
N ASP A 117 15.56 0.59 -2.14
CA ASP A 117 16.32 0.61 -3.39
C ASP A 117 15.59 -0.29 -4.41
N GLU A 118 15.25 0.26 -5.57
CA GLU A 118 14.58 -0.44 -6.68
C GLU A 118 15.60 -0.70 -7.80
N TYR A 119 15.73 -1.97 -8.21
CA TYR A 119 16.67 -2.40 -9.23
C TYR A 119 15.92 -2.81 -10.50
N ASP A 120 16.46 -2.41 -11.65
CA ASP A 120 15.98 -2.83 -12.95
C ASP A 120 16.25 -4.35 -13.22
N PRO A 121 15.73 -4.92 -14.32
CA PRO A 121 15.99 -6.30 -14.69
C PRO A 121 17.47 -6.63 -14.92
N ALA A 122 18.30 -5.66 -15.27
CA ALA A 122 19.75 -5.81 -15.45
C ALA A 122 20.51 -5.77 -14.12
N GLY A 123 19.82 -5.47 -13.00
CA GLY A 123 20.42 -5.38 -11.67
C GLY A 123 21.02 -4.01 -11.34
N ASN A 124 20.78 -2.98 -12.16
CA ASN A 124 21.22 -1.62 -11.87
C ASN A 124 20.22 -0.92 -10.95
N LEU A 125 20.72 -0.09 -10.04
CA LEU A 125 19.86 0.76 -9.22
C LEU A 125 19.12 1.76 -10.12
N TYR A 126 17.80 1.55 -10.26
CA TYR A 126 16.93 2.36 -11.11
C TYR A 126 16.40 3.59 -10.39
N LYS A 127 15.94 3.37 -9.13
CA LYS A 127 15.30 4.37 -8.28
C LYS A 127 15.60 4.04 -6.83
N TYR A 128 15.62 5.02 -5.95
CA TYR A 128 15.52 4.77 -4.52
C TYR A 128 14.60 5.78 -3.85
N ILE A 129 14.01 5.36 -2.74
CA ILE A 129 13.07 6.16 -1.94
C ILE A 129 13.62 6.23 -0.53
N THR A 130 13.61 7.41 0.07
CA THR A 130 13.96 7.62 1.48
C THR A 130 12.74 8.11 2.24
N TYR A 131 12.66 7.71 3.52
CA TYR A 131 11.59 8.07 4.44
C TYR A 131 12.16 8.68 5.71
N GLU A 132 11.50 9.68 6.23
CA GLU A 132 11.76 10.27 7.53
C GLU A 132 10.48 10.25 8.35
N TYR A 133 10.61 9.97 9.64
CA TYR A 133 9.50 9.83 10.58
C TYR A 133 9.68 10.80 11.73
N ASP A 134 8.59 11.20 12.34
CA ASP A 134 8.61 11.92 13.61
C ASP A 134 8.85 10.98 14.80
N ASN A 135 8.78 11.53 16.01
CA ASN A 135 8.98 10.77 17.24
C ASN A 135 7.84 9.78 17.55
N TYR A 136 6.69 9.92 16.89
CA TYR A 136 5.53 9.03 17.02
C TYR A 136 5.55 7.90 16.00
N GLY A 137 6.42 7.97 14.99
CA GLY A 137 6.51 7.01 13.90
C GLY A 137 5.65 7.38 12.68
N ASP A 138 5.12 8.59 12.62
CA ASP A 138 4.37 9.09 11.48
C ASP A 138 5.33 9.56 10.37
N GLU A 139 5.04 9.19 9.11
CA GLU A 139 5.85 9.57 7.95
C GLU A 139 5.73 11.07 7.68
N VAL A 140 6.81 11.83 7.94
CA VAL A 140 6.86 13.28 7.70
C VAL A 140 7.47 13.63 6.36
N ASN A 141 8.41 12.83 5.84
CA ASN A 141 9.02 13.04 4.54
C ASN A 141 9.20 11.74 3.77
N ARG A 142 8.90 11.81 2.48
CA ARG A 142 9.22 10.77 1.51
C ARG A 142 9.84 11.41 0.29
N ARG A 143 11.03 10.95 -0.13
CA ARG A 143 11.73 11.46 -1.31
C ARG A 143 12.12 10.32 -2.23
N ALA A 144 11.78 10.43 -3.51
CA ALA A 144 12.19 9.47 -4.53
C ALA A 144 13.23 10.07 -5.45
N PHE A 145 14.27 9.30 -5.74
CA PHE A 145 15.40 9.70 -6.57
C PHE A 145 15.62 8.71 -7.70
N LYS A 146 16.04 9.20 -8.86
CA LYS A 146 16.42 8.41 -10.03
C LYS A 146 17.91 8.61 -10.34
N GLY A 147 18.58 7.53 -10.75
CA GLY A 147 19.99 7.57 -11.11
C GLY A 147 20.88 8.15 -10.01
N LYS A 148 21.78 9.08 -10.37
CA LYS A 148 22.72 9.73 -9.45
C LYS A 148 22.06 10.89 -8.68
N ASN A 149 21.12 10.57 -7.79
CA ASN A 149 20.50 11.54 -6.85
C ASN A 149 19.61 12.62 -7.52
N GLN A 150 19.02 12.35 -8.70
CA GLN A 150 18.01 13.22 -9.26
C GLN A 150 16.70 13.05 -8.48
N LEU A 151 16.30 14.04 -7.70
CA LEU A 151 14.99 14.06 -7.03
C LEU A 151 13.89 14.08 -8.11
N ILE A 152 12.97 13.12 -8.04
CA ILE A 152 11.86 12.98 -8.97
C ILE A 152 10.50 13.19 -8.31
N GLU A 153 10.36 12.83 -7.04
CA GLU A 153 9.14 13.00 -6.26
C GLU A 153 9.49 13.39 -4.82
N TYR A 154 8.65 14.21 -4.22
CA TYR A 154 8.72 14.60 -2.83
C TYR A 154 7.34 14.62 -2.21
N THR A 155 7.19 14.06 -1.02
CA THR A 155 5.99 14.16 -0.19
C THR A 155 6.39 14.65 1.18
N TYR A 156 5.66 15.64 1.69
CA TYR A 156 5.79 16.15 3.06
C TYR A 156 4.41 16.07 3.74
N SER A 157 4.37 15.47 4.91
CA SER A 157 3.19 15.39 5.76
C SER A 157 3.40 16.17 7.05
N GLN A 158 2.39 16.86 7.52
CA GLN A 158 2.37 17.57 8.78
C GLN A 158 1.22 17.07 9.64
N TYR A 159 1.52 16.81 10.90
CA TYR A 159 0.56 16.36 11.91
C TYR A 159 0.47 17.38 13.04
N ASP A 160 -0.62 17.35 13.81
CA ASP A 160 -0.72 18.08 15.08
C ASP A 160 -0.12 17.22 16.23
N ASP A 161 -0.15 17.77 17.44
CA ASP A 161 0.41 17.11 18.63
C ASP A 161 -0.36 15.83 19.02
N ASP A 162 -1.57 15.63 18.50
CA ASP A 162 -2.40 14.44 18.69
C ASP A 162 -2.20 13.39 17.57
N GLY A 163 -1.28 13.63 16.61
CA GLY A 163 -1.03 12.76 15.46
C GLY A 163 -2.07 12.88 14.33
N LYS A 164 -2.94 13.91 14.35
CA LYS A 164 -3.93 14.13 13.29
C LYS A 164 -3.26 14.83 12.12
N ILE A 165 -3.51 14.32 10.91
CA ILE A 165 -2.93 14.92 9.70
C ILE A 165 -3.53 16.30 9.43
N LEU A 166 -2.66 17.30 9.27
CA LEU A 166 -3.05 18.68 8.96
C LEU A 166 -2.82 19.02 7.49
N LYS A 167 -1.75 18.47 6.90
CA LYS A 167 -1.36 18.85 5.54
C LYS A 167 -0.51 17.77 4.88
N VAL A 168 -0.73 17.59 3.58
CA VAL A 168 0.16 16.81 2.69
C VAL A 168 0.55 17.70 1.52
N ILE A 169 1.84 17.76 1.23
CA ILE A 169 2.39 18.36 0.01
C ILE A 169 3.00 17.24 -0.81
N TYR A 170 2.61 17.13 -2.07
CA TYR A 170 3.23 16.26 -3.06
C TYR A 170 3.81 17.09 -4.18
N GLU A 171 5.04 16.79 -4.60
CA GLU A 171 5.71 17.40 -5.72
C GLU A 171 6.24 16.35 -6.69
N ASP A 172 5.76 16.39 -7.94
CA ASP A 172 6.38 15.70 -9.07
C ASP A 172 7.39 16.66 -9.71
N CYS A 173 8.66 16.43 -9.41
CA CYS A 173 9.74 17.31 -9.86
C CYS A 173 10.05 17.17 -11.36
N LEU A 174 9.61 16.06 -12.00
CA LEU A 174 9.81 15.85 -13.43
C LEU A 174 8.79 16.64 -14.26
N HIS A 175 7.56 16.74 -13.79
CA HIS A 175 6.47 17.40 -14.51
C HIS A 175 6.09 18.77 -13.93
N SER A 176 6.83 19.23 -12.91
CA SER A 176 6.56 20.49 -12.19
C SER A 176 5.12 20.57 -11.66
N ILE A 177 4.62 19.46 -11.11
CA ILE A 177 3.32 19.39 -10.48
C ILE A 177 3.50 19.50 -8.97
N ARG A 178 2.74 20.41 -8.34
CA ARG A 178 2.66 20.53 -6.89
C ARG A 178 1.21 20.43 -6.46
N GLU A 179 0.95 19.47 -5.58
CA GLU A 179 -0.37 19.24 -4.99
C GLU A 179 -0.29 19.48 -3.49
N ILE A 180 -1.32 20.13 -2.94
CA ILE A 180 -1.44 20.40 -1.51
C ILE A 180 -2.82 19.96 -1.09
N ARG A 181 -2.88 19.11 -0.04
CA ARG A 181 -4.11 18.77 0.67
C ARG A 181 -4.00 19.30 2.08
N THR A 182 -5.00 20.03 2.52
CA THR A 182 -5.12 20.55 3.88
C THR A 182 -6.35 19.94 4.52
N TYR A 183 -6.20 19.47 5.74
CA TYR A 183 -7.25 18.77 6.49
C TYR A 183 -7.61 19.54 7.74
N SER A 184 -8.89 19.61 8.07
CA SER A 184 -9.40 20.29 9.26
C SER A 184 -10.75 19.70 9.70
N GLU A 185 -11.35 20.27 10.74
CA GLU A 185 -12.61 19.80 11.32
C GLU A 185 -12.50 18.33 11.77
N HIS A 186 -11.39 17.96 12.43
CA HIS A 186 -11.20 16.59 12.91
C HIS A 186 -12.21 16.27 14.02
N ASP A 187 -12.77 15.04 13.96
CA ASP A 187 -13.59 14.50 15.03
C ASP A 187 -12.72 13.96 16.20
N ALA A 188 -13.37 13.44 17.23
CA ALA A 188 -12.68 12.89 18.41
C ALA A 188 -11.82 11.66 18.11
N ASN A 189 -12.04 10.96 16.98
CA ASN A 189 -11.28 9.79 16.54
C ASN A 189 -10.17 10.17 15.54
N GLY A 190 -9.96 11.48 15.28
CA GLY A 190 -8.93 11.98 14.37
C GLY A 190 -9.30 11.96 12.88
N ASN A 191 -10.55 11.60 12.53
CA ASN A 191 -10.98 11.65 11.16
C ASN A 191 -11.28 13.11 10.76
N TRP A 192 -10.74 13.53 9.61
CA TRP A 192 -10.98 14.89 9.11
C TRP A 192 -12.42 15.07 8.59
N GLY A 193 -13.00 16.24 8.79
CA GLY A 193 -14.32 16.63 8.28
C GLY A 193 -14.24 17.47 7.01
N LEU A 194 -13.13 18.22 6.83
CA LEU A 194 -12.91 19.08 5.66
C LEU A 194 -11.54 18.82 5.04
N GLU A 195 -11.51 18.54 3.74
CA GLU A 195 -10.31 18.49 2.89
C GLU A 195 -10.35 19.63 1.87
N ILE A 196 -9.26 20.39 1.75
CA ILE A 196 -9.05 21.36 0.67
C ILE A 196 -7.89 20.85 -0.19
N TYR A 197 -8.15 20.66 -1.47
CA TYR A 197 -7.16 20.25 -2.46
C TYR A 197 -6.80 21.38 -3.40
N SER A 198 -5.50 21.62 -3.54
CA SER A 198 -4.94 22.62 -4.45
C SER A 198 -3.90 21.98 -5.35
N ARG A 199 -3.81 22.42 -6.60
CA ARG A 199 -2.78 22.03 -7.55
C ARG A 199 -2.17 23.26 -8.21
N ASN A 200 -0.84 23.34 -8.20
CA ASN A 200 -0.07 24.46 -8.73
C ASN A 200 -0.60 25.83 -8.24
N ASN A 201 -0.86 25.90 -6.91
CA ASN A 201 -1.38 27.07 -6.21
C ASN A 201 -2.82 27.50 -6.61
N LYS A 202 -3.59 26.64 -7.27
CA LYS A 202 -5.02 26.86 -7.53
C LYS A 202 -5.84 25.86 -6.74
N ASN A 203 -6.82 26.35 -5.99
CA ASN A 203 -7.79 25.47 -5.34
C ASN A 203 -8.65 24.80 -6.41
N ILE A 204 -8.70 23.46 -6.37
CA ILE A 204 -9.42 22.64 -7.34
C ILE A 204 -10.77 22.22 -6.78
N TYR A 205 -10.79 21.70 -5.53
CA TYR A 205 -12.01 21.32 -4.84
C TYR A 205 -11.84 21.40 -3.32
N PHE A 206 -12.96 21.37 -2.64
CA PHE A 206 -13.05 21.02 -1.23
C PHE A 206 -14.03 19.86 -1.07
N ARG A 207 -13.78 19.00 -0.08
CA ARG A 207 -14.64 17.87 0.26
C ARG A 207 -14.96 17.90 1.75
N LYS A 208 -16.26 17.78 2.08
CA LYS A 208 -16.73 17.54 3.44
C LYS A 208 -17.13 16.09 3.61
N GLN A 209 -16.86 15.55 4.77
CA GLN A 209 -17.36 14.24 5.18
C GLN A 209 -17.88 14.30 6.62
N THR A 210 -18.84 13.44 6.90
CA THR A 210 -19.33 13.17 8.26
C THR A 210 -19.27 11.67 8.47
N ILE A 211 -18.64 11.22 9.57
CA ILE A 211 -18.56 9.82 9.93
C ILE A 211 -19.48 9.59 11.10
N THR A 212 -20.40 8.62 10.97
CA THR A 212 -21.30 8.21 12.05
C THR A 212 -20.79 6.89 12.61
N TYR A 213 -20.60 6.84 13.93
CA TYR A 213 -20.19 5.67 14.68
C TYR A 213 -21.42 5.01 15.29
N TYR A 214 -21.49 3.69 15.22
CA TYR A 214 -22.59 2.88 15.77
C TYR A 214 -22.06 1.97 16.88
#